data_27f8bf027da0f85e3e1146c10eb67e7b
#
_entry.id   27f8bf027da0f85e3e1146c10eb67e7b
#
_cell.length_a   1.000
_cell.length_b   1.000
_cell.length_c   1.000
_cell.angle_alpha   90.00
_cell.angle_beta   90.00
_cell.angle_gamma   90.00
#
_symmetry.space_group_name_H-M   'P 1'
#
loop_
_entity.id
_entity.type
_entity.pdbx_description
1 polymer ?
#
loop_
_entity_poly.entity_id
_entity_poly.type
_entity_poly.pdbx_seq_one_letter_code
_entity_poly.pdbx_strand_id
1 'polypeptide(L)'
;VHALPFLLALLAAAALAPPLLRALEQGGHTRPNYRGRPLPFPFGVLIAAAALLALVPLTLIARLAPAAVFHPEIVPIALYALGVLALGLIDDAFGGGEASRGWRGHGAAIARGEFSTGALKAAGSLGLALLAMDQLGLSDGRWLLAAGVLVLATNVFNLLDLRPGRSSKAFVLLGAALTIGAGVRPLWALGLLAAPALVAGAYDLRERAMLGDTGANLLGALAGLWLVLTLSGTGQLIALGLLAAITLYGELRSISALIERTPGLRELDSWGRPS
;
A
#
# COMPACT_ATOMS: atom_id res chain seq x y z
N VAL A 1 0.80 -18.22 -18.00
CA VAL A 1 0.71 -18.71 -16.62
C VAL A 1 1.00 -17.58 -15.62
N HIS A 2 2.01 -16.73 -15.84
CA HIS A 2 2.41 -15.65 -14.91
C HIS A 2 1.33 -14.60 -14.59
N ALA A 3 0.32 -14.42 -15.45
CA ALA A 3 -0.81 -13.54 -15.20
C ALA A 3 -1.90 -14.17 -14.30
N LEU A 4 -1.87 -15.48 -14.01
CA LEU A 4 -2.90 -16.17 -13.23
C LEU A 4 -3.08 -15.59 -11.83
N PRO A 5 -2.02 -15.29 -11.05
CA PRO A 5 -2.18 -14.68 -9.73
C PRO A 5 -2.93 -13.35 -9.80
N PHE A 6 -2.61 -12.50 -10.79
CA PHE A 6 -3.31 -11.25 -11.01
C PHE A 6 -4.80 -11.46 -11.35
N LEU A 7 -5.10 -12.33 -12.32
CA LEU A 7 -6.46 -12.54 -12.80
C LEU A 7 -7.36 -13.18 -11.73
N LEU A 8 -6.88 -14.22 -11.04
CA LEU A 8 -7.66 -14.89 -10.01
C LEU A 8 -7.87 -13.99 -8.78
N ALA A 9 -6.86 -13.23 -8.37
CA ALA A 9 -7.00 -12.27 -7.29
C ALA A 9 -7.94 -11.10 -7.66
N LEU A 10 -7.92 -10.64 -8.92
CA LEU A 10 -8.85 -9.63 -9.42
C LEU A 10 -10.31 -10.13 -9.34
N LEU A 11 -10.56 -11.35 -9.83
CA LEU A 11 -11.88 -11.97 -9.77
C LEU A 11 -12.35 -12.20 -8.34
N ALA A 12 -11.47 -12.69 -7.47
CA ALA A 12 -11.76 -12.86 -6.05
C ALA A 12 -12.10 -11.51 -5.38
N ALA A 13 -11.35 -10.45 -5.66
CA ALA A 13 -11.63 -9.13 -5.12
C ALA A 13 -12.96 -8.56 -5.64
N ALA A 14 -13.25 -8.70 -6.92
CA ALA A 14 -14.51 -8.26 -7.51
C ALA A 14 -15.72 -8.99 -6.89
N ALA A 15 -15.57 -10.29 -6.61
CA ALA A 15 -16.61 -11.10 -5.97
C ALA A 15 -16.78 -10.77 -4.47
N LEU A 16 -15.66 -10.54 -3.76
CA LEU A 16 -15.67 -10.27 -2.32
C LEU A 16 -16.03 -8.82 -1.97
N ALA A 17 -15.79 -7.86 -2.86
CA ALA A 17 -15.98 -6.44 -2.54
C ALA A 17 -17.43 -6.10 -2.11
N PRO A 18 -18.52 -6.53 -2.81
CA PRO A 18 -19.88 -6.22 -2.37
C PRO A 18 -20.27 -6.84 -1.03
N PRO A 19 -20.02 -8.14 -0.75
CA PRO A 19 -20.35 -8.72 0.55
C PRO A 19 -19.51 -8.15 1.69
N LEU A 20 -18.22 -7.85 1.48
CA LEU A 20 -17.39 -7.20 2.48
C LEU A 20 -17.89 -5.80 2.82
N LEU A 21 -18.26 -5.01 1.81
CA LEU A 21 -18.84 -3.69 2.01
C LEU A 21 -20.03 -3.75 2.94
N ARG A 22 -20.99 -4.66 2.66
CA ARG A 22 -22.17 -4.87 3.50
C ARG A 22 -21.81 -5.34 4.91
N ALA A 23 -20.84 -6.24 5.04
CA ALA A 23 -20.41 -6.74 6.34
C ALA A 23 -19.81 -5.62 7.20
N LEU A 24 -19.00 -4.73 6.63
CA LEU A 24 -18.45 -3.57 7.34
C LEU A 24 -19.56 -2.60 7.77
N GLU A 25 -20.52 -2.29 6.88
CA GLU A 25 -21.67 -1.45 7.19
C GLU A 25 -22.52 -2.02 8.33
N GLN A 26 -22.90 -3.29 8.22
CA GLN A 26 -23.74 -3.98 9.21
C GLN A 26 -23.03 -4.18 10.55
N GLY A 27 -21.70 -4.36 10.52
CA GLY A 27 -20.87 -4.46 11.73
C GLY A 27 -20.57 -3.10 12.39
N GLY A 28 -21.04 -1.98 11.81
CA GLY A 28 -20.75 -0.64 12.32
C GLY A 28 -19.29 -0.20 12.11
N HIS A 29 -18.53 -0.92 11.28
CA HIS A 29 -17.15 -0.56 10.93
C HIS A 29 -17.17 0.57 9.90
N THR A 30 -17.40 1.79 10.38
CA THR A 30 -17.45 2.99 9.54
C THR A 30 -16.63 4.12 10.16
N ARG A 31 -16.06 4.99 9.32
CA ARG A 31 -15.42 6.25 9.73
C ARG A 31 -15.92 7.41 8.87
N PRO A 32 -16.01 8.63 9.41
CA PRO A 32 -16.33 9.79 8.61
C PRO A 32 -15.19 10.11 7.65
N ASN A 33 -15.52 10.30 6.37
CA ASN A 33 -14.58 10.80 5.39
C ASN A 33 -14.36 12.32 5.57
N TYR A 34 -13.54 12.93 4.70
CA TYR A 34 -13.26 14.38 4.73
C TYR A 34 -14.49 15.28 4.53
N ARG A 35 -15.63 14.74 4.09
CA ARG A 35 -16.93 15.43 3.97
C ARG A 35 -17.85 15.15 5.17
N GLY A 36 -17.38 14.41 6.17
CA GLY A 36 -18.18 13.97 7.33
C GLY A 36 -19.13 12.80 7.04
N ARG A 37 -19.10 12.18 5.84
CA ARG A 37 -19.94 11.01 5.52
C ARG A 37 -19.33 9.77 6.14
N PRO A 38 -20.11 8.97 6.91
CA PRO A 38 -19.65 7.68 7.38
C PRO A 38 -19.51 6.72 6.18
N LEU A 39 -18.33 6.13 6.01
CA LEU A 39 -18.02 5.15 4.98
C LEU A 39 -17.46 3.88 5.62
N PRO A 40 -17.72 2.68 5.02
CA PRO A 40 -17.12 1.42 5.42
C PRO A 40 -15.59 1.51 5.51
N PHE A 41 -15.01 0.97 6.60
CA PHE A 41 -13.61 1.13 6.95
C PHE A 41 -13.14 -0.01 7.89
N PRO A 42 -11.90 -0.53 7.78
CA PRO A 42 -10.91 -0.27 6.72
C PRO A 42 -11.15 -1.21 5.53
N PHE A 43 -11.39 -0.66 4.34
CA PHE A 43 -11.67 -1.49 3.17
C PHE A 43 -10.41 -2.14 2.55
N GLY A 44 -9.22 -1.72 2.99
CA GLY A 44 -7.94 -2.34 2.63
C GLY A 44 -7.85 -3.84 2.97
N VAL A 45 -8.64 -4.33 3.92
CA VAL A 45 -8.74 -5.77 4.24
C VAL A 45 -9.20 -6.63 3.06
N LEU A 46 -9.92 -6.04 2.08
CA LEU A 46 -10.30 -6.72 0.83
C LEU A 46 -9.09 -7.30 0.12
N ILE A 47 -7.96 -6.59 0.15
CA ILE A 47 -6.76 -6.98 -0.61
C ILE A 47 -6.20 -8.29 -0.07
N ALA A 48 -6.06 -8.39 1.26
CA ALA A 48 -5.60 -9.63 1.89
C ALA A 48 -6.61 -10.77 1.72
N ALA A 49 -7.90 -10.51 1.93
CA ALA A 49 -8.95 -11.52 1.80
C ALA A 49 -9.01 -12.10 0.38
N ALA A 50 -8.94 -11.25 -0.64
CA ALA A 50 -8.96 -11.69 -2.04
C ALA A 50 -7.69 -12.45 -2.43
N ALA A 51 -6.53 -12.00 -1.97
CA ALA A 51 -5.26 -12.70 -2.19
C ALA A 51 -5.28 -14.09 -1.55
N LEU A 52 -5.71 -14.20 -0.29
CA LEU A 52 -5.84 -15.49 0.42
C LEU A 52 -6.80 -16.45 -0.29
N LEU A 53 -7.96 -15.95 -0.75
CA LEU A 53 -8.91 -16.76 -1.49
C LEU A 53 -8.31 -17.25 -2.82
N ALA A 54 -7.59 -16.39 -3.53
CA ALA A 54 -6.93 -16.74 -4.79
C ALA A 54 -5.79 -17.75 -4.62
N LEU A 55 -5.12 -17.78 -3.46
CA LEU A 55 -4.04 -18.75 -3.18
C LEU A 55 -4.52 -20.20 -3.28
N VAL A 56 -5.78 -20.50 -2.94
CA VAL A 56 -6.31 -21.88 -2.97
C VAL A 56 -6.19 -22.48 -4.37
N PRO A 57 -6.85 -21.95 -5.41
CA PRO A 57 -6.73 -22.49 -6.76
C PRO A 57 -5.32 -22.34 -7.34
N LEU A 58 -4.60 -21.25 -7.03
CA LEU A 58 -3.23 -21.04 -7.52
C LEU A 58 -2.26 -22.12 -7.02
N THR A 59 -2.34 -22.47 -5.74
CA THR A 59 -1.49 -23.52 -5.15
C THR A 59 -1.84 -24.90 -5.72
N LEU A 60 -3.13 -25.18 -5.92
CA LEU A 60 -3.57 -26.41 -6.56
C LEU A 60 -3.05 -26.52 -8.00
N ILE A 61 -3.17 -25.44 -8.78
CA ILE A 61 -2.64 -25.39 -10.16
C ILE A 61 -1.12 -25.59 -10.16
N ALA A 62 -0.39 -24.86 -9.31
CA ALA A 62 1.06 -24.99 -9.22
C ALA A 62 1.52 -26.41 -8.84
N ARG A 63 0.75 -27.12 -8.01
CA ARG A 63 1.07 -28.47 -7.56
C ARG A 63 0.68 -29.56 -8.56
N LEU A 64 -0.52 -29.43 -9.16
CA LEU A 64 -1.12 -30.49 -9.99
C LEU A 64 -0.74 -30.37 -11.48
N ALA A 65 -0.49 -29.15 -11.97
CA ALA A 65 -0.20 -28.90 -13.38
C ALA A 65 1.28 -28.57 -13.67
N PRO A 66 2.25 -28.97 -12.87
CA PRO A 66 3.66 -28.53 -12.76
C PRO A 66 3.97 -27.19 -13.48
N ALA A 67 3.21 -26.14 -13.13
CA ALA A 67 3.32 -24.84 -13.75
C ALA A 67 3.98 -23.82 -12.80
N ALA A 68 4.92 -23.02 -13.33
CA ALA A 68 5.50 -21.89 -12.59
C ALA A 68 4.47 -20.75 -12.46
N VAL A 69 3.53 -20.91 -11.51
CA VAL A 69 2.44 -19.96 -11.24
C VAL A 69 2.97 -18.75 -10.50
N PHE A 70 3.82 -18.97 -9.51
CA PHE A 70 4.36 -17.89 -8.67
C PHE A 70 5.75 -17.47 -9.16
N HIS A 71 6.01 -16.17 -9.06
CA HIS A 71 7.36 -15.65 -9.26
C HIS A 71 8.27 -16.01 -8.07
N PRO A 72 9.59 -16.16 -8.28
CA PRO A 72 10.53 -16.47 -7.20
C PRO A 72 10.48 -15.49 -6.04
N GLU A 73 10.16 -14.24 -6.32
CA GLU A 73 10.10 -13.16 -5.33
C GLU A 73 8.80 -13.14 -4.49
N ILE A 74 7.91 -14.14 -4.66
CA ILE A 74 6.59 -14.13 -3.97
C ILE A 74 6.72 -14.11 -2.45
N VAL A 75 7.73 -14.78 -1.88
CA VAL A 75 7.92 -14.84 -0.42
C VAL A 75 8.31 -13.47 0.16
N PRO A 76 9.38 -12.80 -0.31
CA PRO A 76 9.71 -11.46 0.18
C PRO A 76 8.61 -10.44 -0.11
N ILE A 77 7.90 -10.54 -1.24
CA ILE A 77 6.76 -9.69 -1.56
C ILE A 77 5.65 -9.87 -0.51
N ALA A 78 5.23 -11.11 -0.28
CA ALA A 78 4.16 -11.42 0.67
C ALA A 78 4.55 -11.04 2.10
N LEU A 79 5.78 -11.33 2.51
CA LEU A 79 6.29 -11.01 3.84
C LEU A 79 6.20 -9.50 4.12
N TYR A 80 6.73 -8.68 3.22
CA TYR A 80 6.70 -7.23 3.41
C TYR A 80 5.28 -6.67 3.30
N ALA A 81 4.58 -6.98 2.22
CA ALA A 81 3.27 -6.40 1.92
C ALA A 81 2.21 -6.78 2.96
N LEU A 82 2.10 -8.07 3.34
CA LEU A 82 1.14 -8.51 4.35
C LEU A 82 1.52 -8.06 5.76
N GLY A 83 2.83 -8.00 6.07
CA GLY A 83 3.30 -7.46 7.34
C GLY A 83 2.95 -5.98 7.50
N VAL A 84 3.17 -5.17 6.46
CA VAL A 84 2.83 -3.74 6.45
C VAL A 84 1.30 -3.53 6.47
N LEU A 85 0.53 -4.38 5.79
CA LEU A 85 -0.93 -4.39 5.89
C LEU A 85 -1.38 -4.64 7.33
N ALA A 86 -0.80 -5.63 8.01
CA ALA A 86 -1.12 -5.93 9.41
C ALA A 86 -0.79 -4.76 10.33
N LEU A 87 0.35 -4.08 10.13
CA LEU A 87 0.69 -2.85 10.87
C LEU A 87 -0.31 -1.73 10.61
N GLY A 88 -0.78 -1.57 9.37
CA GLY A 88 -1.84 -0.63 9.01
C GLY A 88 -3.17 -0.97 9.69
N LEU A 89 -3.52 -2.25 9.75
CA LEU A 89 -4.74 -2.71 10.44
C LEU A 89 -4.69 -2.44 11.95
N ILE A 90 -3.53 -2.64 12.57
CA ILE A 90 -3.31 -2.28 13.98
C ILE A 90 -3.48 -0.76 14.18
N ASP A 91 -2.95 0.06 13.27
CA ASP A 91 -3.12 1.51 13.34
C ASP A 91 -4.58 1.92 13.12
N ASP A 92 -5.28 1.30 12.18
CA ASP A 92 -6.72 1.51 11.96
C ASP A 92 -7.58 1.12 13.16
N ALA A 93 -7.18 0.08 13.90
CA ALA A 93 -7.91 -0.41 15.06
C ALA A 93 -7.63 0.42 16.35
N PHE A 94 -6.40 0.86 16.56
CA PHE A 94 -5.94 1.45 17.81
C PHE A 94 -5.44 2.89 17.69
N GLY A 95 -5.21 3.41 16.47
CA GLY A 95 -4.61 4.73 16.21
C GLY A 95 -5.55 5.93 16.37
N GLY A 96 -6.71 5.79 17.02
CA GLY A 96 -7.79 6.80 17.10
C GLY A 96 -7.52 8.05 17.96
N GLY A 97 -6.32 8.23 18.51
CA GLY A 97 -5.99 9.37 19.37
C GLY A 97 -5.41 10.56 18.57
N GLU A 98 -6.03 11.73 18.67
CA GLU A 98 -5.51 12.97 18.05
C GLU A 98 -4.16 13.45 18.59
N ALA A 99 -3.71 12.93 19.74
CA ALA A 99 -2.60 13.47 20.51
C ALA A 99 -1.20 13.16 19.96
N SER A 100 -1.04 12.21 19.05
CA SER A 100 0.28 11.76 18.56
C SER A 100 0.38 11.78 17.04
N ARG A 101 0.34 12.96 16.42
CA ARG A 101 0.57 13.10 14.97
C ARG A 101 2.01 13.53 14.69
N GLY A 102 2.60 12.98 13.62
CA GLY A 102 3.96 13.26 13.18
C GLY A 102 5.05 12.72 14.11
N TRP A 103 6.29 12.83 13.68
CA TRP A 103 7.45 12.26 14.42
C TRP A 103 7.60 12.80 15.85
N ARG A 104 7.30 14.10 16.05
CA ARG A 104 7.38 14.72 17.37
C ARG A 104 6.32 14.18 18.33
N GLY A 105 5.09 13.97 17.85
CA GLY A 105 4.00 13.41 18.66
C GLY A 105 4.28 11.97 19.06
N HIS A 106 4.71 11.14 18.12
CA HIS A 106 5.07 9.75 18.39
C HIS A 106 6.29 9.63 19.32
N GLY A 107 7.33 10.46 19.12
CA GLY A 107 8.49 10.52 20.02
C GLY A 107 8.12 10.94 21.44
N ALA A 108 7.24 11.91 21.61
CA ALA A 108 6.76 12.35 22.92
C ALA A 108 5.90 11.25 23.61
N ALA A 109 5.08 10.51 22.88
CA ALA A 109 4.31 9.39 23.41
C ALA A 109 5.23 8.28 23.95
N ILE A 110 6.25 7.88 23.19
CA ILE A 110 7.26 6.91 23.62
C ILE A 110 7.99 7.40 24.89
N ALA A 111 8.40 8.67 24.91
CA ALA A 111 9.09 9.24 26.07
C ALA A 111 8.22 9.22 27.36
N ARG A 112 6.90 9.20 27.22
CA ARG A 112 5.94 9.05 28.32
C ARG A 112 5.58 7.59 28.65
N GLY A 113 6.17 6.62 27.92
CA GLY A 113 5.82 5.20 28.08
C GLY A 113 4.45 4.83 27.50
N GLU A 114 3.88 5.65 26.64
CA GLU A 114 2.60 5.42 25.99
C GLU A 114 2.79 4.55 24.72
N PHE A 115 1.82 3.68 24.42
CA PHE A 115 1.82 2.90 23.19
C PHE A 115 1.59 3.81 21.98
N SER A 116 2.50 3.75 21.00
CA SER A 116 2.42 4.55 19.78
C SER A 116 2.32 3.64 18.57
N THR A 117 1.16 3.61 17.93
CA THR A 117 0.93 2.85 16.69
C THR A 117 1.82 3.35 15.55
N GLY A 118 2.06 4.67 15.46
CA GLY A 118 2.96 5.23 14.45
C GLY A 118 4.41 4.81 14.63
N ALA A 119 4.89 4.72 15.90
CA ALA A 119 6.23 4.21 16.17
C ALA A 119 6.36 2.71 15.87
N LEU A 120 5.35 1.91 16.25
CA LEU A 120 5.28 0.50 15.88
C LEU A 120 5.29 0.33 14.37
N LYS A 121 4.51 1.14 13.64
CA LYS A 121 4.44 1.12 12.19
C LYS A 121 5.80 1.45 11.54
N ALA A 122 6.49 2.46 12.03
CA ALA A 122 7.81 2.84 11.52
C ALA A 122 8.87 1.75 11.77
N ALA A 123 9.00 1.29 13.03
CA ALA A 123 9.98 0.27 13.39
C ALA A 123 9.63 -1.10 12.77
N GLY A 124 8.36 -1.48 12.77
CA GLY A 124 7.88 -2.72 12.19
C GLY A 124 8.07 -2.76 10.67
N SER A 125 7.75 -1.67 9.96
CA SER A 125 7.98 -1.57 8.52
C SER A 125 9.46 -1.68 8.17
N LEU A 126 10.34 -1.06 8.96
CA LEU A 126 11.79 -1.19 8.77
C LEU A 126 12.26 -2.63 8.99
N GLY A 127 11.87 -3.26 10.09
CA GLY A 127 12.23 -4.66 10.37
C GLY A 127 11.75 -5.61 9.28
N LEU A 128 10.50 -5.45 8.81
CA LEU A 128 9.93 -6.22 7.71
C LEU A 128 10.65 -5.97 6.38
N ALA A 129 11.04 -4.72 6.09
CA ALA A 129 11.79 -4.37 4.88
C ALA A 129 13.17 -5.01 4.88
N LEU A 130 13.89 -4.92 5.99
CA LEU A 130 15.21 -5.54 6.14
C LEU A 130 15.13 -7.06 5.96
N LEU A 131 14.18 -7.71 6.63
CA LEU A 131 13.97 -9.16 6.55
C LEU A 131 13.55 -9.62 5.14
N ALA A 132 12.64 -8.89 4.49
CA ALA A 132 12.16 -9.22 3.15
C ALA A 132 13.27 -9.03 2.10
N MET A 133 14.07 -7.98 2.21
CA MET A 133 15.14 -7.71 1.25
C MET A 133 16.35 -8.64 1.42
N ASP A 134 16.56 -9.20 2.61
CA ASP A 134 17.55 -10.25 2.85
C ASP A 134 17.29 -11.49 1.98
N GLN A 135 16.02 -11.85 1.79
CA GLN A 135 15.62 -12.98 0.94
C GLN A 135 15.96 -12.81 -0.55
N LEU A 136 16.33 -11.61 -0.99
CA LEU A 136 16.70 -11.34 -2.38
C LEU A 136 18.21 -11.50 -2.64
N GLY A 137 19.02 -11.81 -1.62
CA GLY A 137 20.46 -12.01 -1.75
C GLY A 137 21.21 -10.78 -2.28
N LEU A 138 20.77 -9.59 -1.90
CA LEU A 138 21.39 -8.32 -2.30
C LEU A 138 22.69 -8.10 -1.52
N SER A 139 23.66 -7.35 -2.11
CA SER A 139 24.80 -6.84 -1.34
C SER A 139 24.36 -5.83 -0.29
N ASP A 140 25.13 -5.67 0.81
CA ASP A 140 24.78 -4.85 1.96
C ASP A 140 24.26 -3.43 1.60
N GLY A 141 24.98 -2.73 0.72
CA GLY A 141 24.58 -1.39 0.27
C GLY A 141 23.27 -1.40 -0.52
N ARG A 142 23.04 -2.42 -1.35
CA ARG A 142 21.80 -2.60 -2.12
C ARG A 142 20.65 -3.01 -1.22
N TRP A 143 20.89 -3.85 -0.25
CA TRP A 143 19.93 -4.28 0.77
C TRP A 143 19.40 -3.12 1.59
N LEU A 144 20.29 -2.26 2.14
CA LEU A 144 19.89 -1.05 2.87
C LEU A 144 19.13 -0.06 1.99
N LEU A 145 19.61 0.16 0.75
CA LEU A 145 18.94 1.05 -0.21
C LEU A 145 17.51 0.58 -0.51
N ALA A 146 17.35 -0.70 -0.79
CA ALA A 146 16.05 -1.30 -1.07
C ALA A 146 15.11 -1.19 0.14
N ALA A 147 15.59 -1.51 1.34
CA ALA A 147 14.81 -1.36 2.57
C ALA A 147 14.37 0.10 2.79
N GLY A 148 15.25 1.07 2.55
CA GLY A 148 14.93 2.49 2.63
C GLY A 148 13.85 2.90 1.63
N VAL A 149 13.92 2.44 0.38
CA VAL A 149 12.89 2.69 -0.65
C VAL A 149 11.55 2.12 -0.21
N LEU A 150 11.51 0.89 0.33
CA LEU A 150 10.28 0.26 0.80
C LEU A 150 9.61 1.07 1.92
N VAL A 151 10.37 1.42 2.95
CA VAL A 151 9.83 2.15 4.11
C VAL A 151 9.33 3.53 3.72
N LEU A 152 10.12 4.29 2.93
CA LEU A 152 9.72 5.63 2.51
C LEU A 152 8.55 5.60 1.52
N ALA A 153 8.48 4.63 0.61
CA ALA A 153 7.32 4.47 -0.27
C ALA A 153 6.05 4.20 0.55
N THR A 154 6.12 3.28 1.53
CA THR A 154 5.01 3.01 2.45
C THR A 154 4.54 4.29 3.15
N ASN A 155 5.47 5.08 3.69
CA ASN A 155 5.15 6.34 4.36
C ASN A 155 4.54 7.38 3.41
N VAL A 156 5.10 7.55 2.20
CA VAL A 156 4.57 8.52 1.22
C VAL A 156 3.14 8.18 0.81
N PHE A 157 2.82 6.91 0.58
CA PHE A 157 1.46 6.52 0.21
C PHE A 157 0.47 6.73 1.35
N ASN A 158 0.88 6.54 2.60
CA ASN A 158 0.09 6.91 3.77
C ASN A 158 -0.14 8.44 3.84
N LEU A 159 0.89 9.24 3.59
CA LEU A 159 0.75 10.71 3.52
C LEU A 159 -0.16 11.18 2.37
N LEU A 160 -0.27 10.41 1.29
CA LEU A 160 -1.19 10.71 0.18
C LEU A 160 -2.65 10.37 0.50
N ASP A 161 -2.93 9.46 1.42
CA ASP A 161 -4.28 8.92 1.70
C ASP A 161 -5.19 9.88 2.51
N LEU A 162 -5.01 11.18 2.33
CA LEU A 162 -5.83 12.22 2.94
C LEU A 162 -7.09 12.58 2.13
N ARG A 163 -7.21 12.07 0.92
CA ARG A 163 -8.37 12.28 0.03
C ARG A 163 -8.65 11.01 -0.77
N PRO A 164 -9.93 10.69 -1.05
CA PRO A 164 -10.33 9.47 -1.75
C PRO A 164 -9.61 9.30 -3.09
N GLY A 165 -9.09 8.10 -3.34
CA GLY A 165 -8.45 7.70 -4.58
C GLY A 165 -7.06 8.30 -4.86
N ARG A 166 -6.50 9.15 -3.99
CA ARG A 166 -5.21 9.80 -4.22
C ARG A 166 -4.09 8.78 -4.22
N SER A 167 -3.99 7.94 -3.19
CA SER A 167 -3.00 6.85 -3.08
C SER A 167 -3.16 5.85 -4.23
N SER A 168 -4.40 5.49 -4.56
CA SER A 168 -4.70 4.55 -5.65
C SER A 168 -4.30 5.10 -7.03
N LYS A 169 -4.55 6.39 -7.30
CA LYS A 169 -4.11 7.04 -8.55
C LYS A 169 -2.58 7.10 -8.64
N ALA A 170 -1.91 7.46 -7.55
CA ALA A 170 -0.44 7.45 -7.50
C ALA A 170 0.12 6.05 -7.79
N PHE A 171 -0.49 5.01 -7.21
CA PHE A 171 -0.11 3.61 -7.46
C PHE A 171 -0.27 3.21 -8.93
N VAL A 172 -1.42 3.52 -9.54
CA VAL A 172 -1.69 3.21 -10.95
C VAL A 172 -0.73 3.95 -11.88
N LEU A 173 -0.50 5.25 -11.65
CA LEU A 173 0.40 6.05 -12.47
C LEU A 173 1.85 5.58 -12.37
N LEU A 174 2.33 5.30 -11.16
CA LEU A 174 3.66 4.74 -10.94
C LEU A 174 3.80 3.37 -11.61
N GLY A 175 2.84 2.47 -11.40
CA GLY A 175 2.84 1.15 -11.98
C GLY A 175 2.80 1.18 -13.51
N ALA A 176 1.99 2.05 -14.11
CA ALA A 176 1.96 2.25 -15.55
C ALA A 176 3.31 2.74 -16.08
N ALA A 177 3.91 3.76 -15.45
CA ALA A 177 5.21 4.29 -15.84
C ALA A 177 6.32 3.23 -15.78
N LEU A 178 6.38 2.45 -14.69
CA LEU A 178 7.36 1.39 -14.52
C LEU A 178 7.14 0.24 -15.51
N THR A 179 5.88 -0.12 -15.79
CA THR A 179 5.54 -1.16 -16.77
C THR A 179 5.93 -0.76 -18.19
N ILE A 180 5.68 0.49 -18.57
CA ILE A 180 6.08 1.03 -19.88
C ILE A 180 7.60 1.08 -19.99
N GLY A 181 8.31 1.50 -18.93
CA GLY A 181 9.76 1.67 -18.96
C GLY A 181 10.57 0.37 -18.83
N ALA A 182 10.04 -0.66 -18.15
CA ALA A 182 10.80 -1.86 -17.79
C ALA A 182 10.04 -3.19 -18.02
N GLY A 183 8.84 -3.14 -18.59
CA GLY A 183 8.05 -4.30 -18.96
C GLY A 183 7.15 -4.82 -17.82
N VAL A 184 6.42 -5.89 -18.13
CA VAL A 184 5.30 -6.40 -17.33
C VAL A 184 5.70 -7.37 -16.21
N ARG A 185 6.97 -7.82 -16.15
CA ARG A 185 7.39 -8.85 -15.19
C ARG A 185 7.11 -8.45 -13.72
N PRO A 186 7.45 -7.23 -13.25
CA PRO A 186 7.15 -6.83 -11.88
C PRO A 186 5.64 -6.74 -11.61
N LEU A 187 4.83 -6.34 -12.60
CA LEU A 187 3.38 -6.36 -12.49
C LEU A 187 2.85 -7.76 -12.18
N TRP A 188 3.37 -8.78 -12.87
CA TRP A 188 2.96 -10.16 -12.62
C TRP A 188 3.47 -10.70 -11.28
N ALA A 189 4.69 -10.32 -10.87
CA ALA A 189 5.24 -10.70 -9.56
C ALA A 189 4.40 -10.15 -8.39
N LEU A 190 3.92 -8.92 -8.51
CA LEU A 190 3.06 -8.25 -7.52
C LEU A 190 1.58 -8.61 -7.68
N GLY A 191 1.20 -9.28 -8.76
CA GLY A 191 -0.18 -9.40 -9.25
C GLY A 191 -1.18 -9.95 -8.24
N LEU A 192 -0.76 -10.87 -7.38
CA LEU A 192 -1.60 -11.45 -6.33
C LEU A 192 -2.19 -10.37 -5.38
N LEU A 193 -1.45 -9.31 -5.11
CA LEU A 193 -1.85 -8.22 -4.21
C LEU A 193 -2.21 -6.95 -4.98
N ALA A 194 -1.55 -6.66 -6.10
CA ALA A 194 -1.80 -5.46 -6.90
C ALA A 194 -3.21 -5.47 -7.53
N ALA A 195 -3.69 -6.62 -8.00
CA ALA A 195 -5.00 -6.73 -8.62
C ALA A 195 -6.16 -6.42 -7.64
N PRO A 196 -6.22 -7.02 -6.43
CA PRO A 196 -7.20 -6.62 -5.42
C PRO A 196 -7.08 -5.15 -5.00
N ALA A 197 -5.86 -4.60 -4.96
CA ALA A 197 -5.63 -3.20 -4.63
C ALA A 197 -6.30 -2.25 -5.63
N LEU A 198 -6.34 -2.61 -6.93
CA LEU A 198 -7.08 -1.83 -7.93
C LEU A 198 -8.59 -1.83 -7.66
N VAL A 199 -9.15 -2.97 -7.24
CA VAL A 199 -10.58 -3.05 -6.87
C VAL A 199 -10.86 -2.21 -5.64
N ALA A 200 -10.08 -2.37 -4.56
CA ALA A 200 -10.25 -1.58 -3.34
C ALA A 200 -10.12 -0.07 -3.62
N GLY A 201 -9.13 0.33 -4.41
CA GLY A 201 -8.93 1.71 -4.83
C GLY A 201 -10.08 2.28 -5.67
N ALA A 202 -10.76 1.46 -6.47
CA ALA A 202 -11.93 1.89 -7.23
C ALA A 202 -13.15 2.20 -6.32
N TYR A 203 -13.30 1.46 -5.21
CA TYR A 203 -14.32 1.75 -4.19
C TYR A 203 -13.98 3.01 -3.42
N ASP A 204 -12.71 3.19 -3.04
CA ASP A 204 -12.22 4.37 -2.34
C ASP A 204 -12.37 5.63 -3.21
N LEU A 205 -11.94 5.60 -4.46
CA LEU A 205 -12.07 6.70 -5.42
C LEU A 205 -13.51 7.19 -5.59
N ARG A 206 -14.47 6.26 -5.54
CA ARG A 206 -15.90 6.56 -5.66
C ARG A 206 -16.59 6.89 -4.33
N GLU A 207 -15.82 7.07 -3.27
CA GLU A 207 -16.33 7.34 -1.91
C GLU A 207 -17.39 6.31 -1.46
N ARG A 208 -17.20 5.02 -1.84
CA ARG A 208 -18.05 3.92 -1.39
C ARG A 208 -17.50 3.21 -0.16
N ALA A 209 -16.21 3.30 0.06
CA ALA A 209 -15.47 2.80 1.21
C ALA A 209 -14.18 3.60 1.38
N MET A 210 -13.47 3.44 2.47
CA MET A 210 -12.16 4.04 2.70
C MET A 210 -11.11 2.95 2.88
N LEU A 211 -9.96 3.10 2.20
CA LEU A 211 -8.86 2.13 2.27
C LEU A 211 -8.35 1.94 3.70
N GLY A 212 -8.22 3.03 4.43
CA GLY A 212 -7.54 3.05 5.74
C GLY A 212 -6.03 2.90 5.62
N ASP A 213 -5.34 3.00 6.74
CA ASP A 213 -3.91 2.74 6.83
C ASP A 213 -3.57 1.31 6.40
N THR A 214 -4.50 0.37 6.60
CA THR A 214 -4.44 -1.01 6.07
C THR A 214 -4.19 -1.03 4.57
N GLY A 215 -4.96 -0.28 3.78
CA GLY A 215 -4.85 -0.26 2.33
C GLY A 215 -3.77 0.69 1.83
N ALA A 216 -3.68 1.90 2.39
CA ALA A 216 -2.73 2.92 1.96
C ALA A 216 -1.27 2.47 2.14
N ASN A 217 -0.95 1.91 3.32
CA ASN A 217 0.40 1.36 3.59
C ASN A 217 0.73 0.19 2.66
N LEU A 218 -0.25 -0.69 2.38
CA LEU A 218 -0.05 -1.78 1.43
C LEU A 218 0.20 -1.28 0.01
N LEU A 219 -0.53 -0.26 -0.47
CA LEU A 219 -0.25 0.38 -1.76
C LEU A 219 1.18 0.92 -1.81
N GLY A 220 1.64 1.56 -0.73
CA GLY A 220 3.01 2.04 -0.61
C GLY A 220 4.04 0.91 -0.59
N ALA A 221 3.75 -0.19 0.10
CA ALA A 221 4.60 -1.38 0.11
C ALA A 221 4.74 -1.98 -1.30
N LEU A 222 3.63 -2.12 -2.03
CA LEU A 222 3.64 -2.61 -3.42
C LEU A 222 4.35 -1.65 -4.36
N ALA A 223 4.18 -0.34 -4.19
CA ALA A 223 4.90 0.68 -4.96
C ALA A 223 6.41 0.61 -4.72
N GLY A 224 6.84 0.50 -3.45
CA GLY A 224 8.24 0.32 -3.09
C GLY A 224 8.84 -0.96 -3.65
N LEU A 225 8.14 -2.09 -3.54
CA LEU A 225 8.54 -3.36 -4.15
C LEU A 225 8.65 -3.24 -5.68
N TRP A 226 7.72 -2.55 -6.32
CA TRP A 226 7.78 -2.31 -7.77
C TRP A 226 9.02 -1.52 -8.17
N LEU A 227 9.33 -0.44 -7.44
CA LEU A 227 10.57 0.34 -7.62
C LEU A 227 11.82 -0.52 -7.46
N VAL A 228 11.90 -1.34 -6.39
CA VAL A 228 13.05 -2.21 -6.10
C VAL A 228 13.24 -3.29 -7.16
N LEU A 229 12.15 -3.91 -7.61
CA LEU A 229 12.19 -4.98 -8.63
C LEU A 229 12.46 -4.45 -10.05
N THR A 230 12.30 -3.15 -10.28
CA THR A 230 12.37 -2.55 -11.61
C THR A 230 13.64 -1.71 -11.80
N LEU A 231 14.00 -0.89 -10.81
CA LEU A 231 15.04 0.12 -10.97
C LEU A 231 16.45 -0.43 -10.69
N SER A 232 17.43 0.09 -11.43
CA SER A 232 18.85 -0.07 -11.11
C SER A 232 19.19 0.57 -9.76
N GLY A 233 20.40 0.30 -9.22
CA GLY A 233 20.85 0.93 -7.97
C GLY A 233 20.82 2.46 -8.00
N THR A 234 21.24 3.06 -9.10
CA THR A 234 21.13 4.52 -9.29
C THR A 234 19.68 4.99 -9.33
N GLY A 235 18.81 4.25 -10.02
CA GLY A 235 17.38 4.55 -10.04
C GLY A 235 16.74 4.46 -8.66
N GLN A 236 17.10 3.45 -7.86
CA GLN A 236 16.63 3.30 -6.48
C GLN A 236 17.15 4.44 -5.58
N LEU A 237 18.40 4.91 -5.78
CA LEU A 237 18.95 6.05 -5.03
C LEU A 237 18.20 7.36 -5.35
N ILE A 238 17.88 7.59 -6.61
CA ILE A 238 17.03 8.72 -7.02
C ILE A 238 15.64 8.61 -6.42
N ALA A 239 15.03 7.42 -6.49
CA ALA A 239 13.71 7.17 -5.89
C ALA A 239 13.74 7.41 -4.37
N LEU A 240 14.77 6.93 -3.66
CA LEU A 240 14.96 7.16 -2.24
C LEU A 240 15.02 8.66 -1.92
N GLY A 241 15.80 9.42 -2.68
CA GLY A 241 15.92 10.88 -2.51
C GLY A 241 14.59 11.61 -2.70
N LEU A 242 13.83 11.24 -3.74
CA LEU A 242 12.50 11.81 -4.01
C LEU A 242 11.48 11.45 -2.92
N LEU A 243 11.44 10.19 -2.50
CA LEU A 243 10.56 9.73 -1.42
C LEU A 243 10.90 10.40 -0.09
N ALA A 244 12.20 10.57 0.22
CA ALA A 244 12.65 11.30 1.41
C ALA A 244 12.24 12.79 1.35
N ALA A 245 12.38 13.43 0.20
CA ALA A 245 11.97 14.82 0.02
C ALA A 245 10.45 15.00 0.20
N ILE A 246 9.64 14.09 -0.36
CA ILE A 246 8.16 14.11 -0.17
C ILE A 246 7.79 13.86 1.29
N THR A 247 8.45 12.90 1.95
CA THR A 247 8.25 12.61 3.38
C THR A 247 8.56 13.84 4.22
N LEU A 248 9.73 14.45 4.04
CA LEU A 248 10.14 15.65 4.78
C LEU A 248 9.20 16.82 4.52
N TYR A 249 8.79 17.02 3.27
CA TYR A 249 7.79 18.03 2.93
C TYR A 249 6.47 17.78 3.65
N GLY A 250 5.98 16.54 3.67
CA GLY A 250 4.72 16.17 4.34
C GLY A 250 4.74 16.37 5.86
N GLU A 251 5.90 16.23 6.50
CA GLU A 251 6.09 16.53 7.93
C GLU A 251 6.11 18.03 8.23
N LEU A 252 6.63 18.84 7.32
CA LEU A 252 6.79 20.29 7.51
C LEU A 252 5.63 21.10 6.96
N ARG A 253 4.92 20.59 5.98
CA ARG A 253 3.89 21.27 5.20
C ARG A 253 2.75 20.34 4.81
N SER A 254 1.60 20.89 4.51
CA SER A 254 0.44 20.11 4.02
C SER A 254 0.60 19.73 2.55
N ILE A 255 0.69 18.42 2.27
CA ILE A 255 0.66 17.88 0.90
C ILE A 255 -0.67 18.22 0.21
N SER A 256 -1.79 18.18 0.93
CA SER A 256 -3.09 18.56 0.38
C SER A 256 -3.13 20.01 -0.08
N ALA A 257 -2.56 20.94 0.71
CA ALA A 257 -2.47 22.33 0.31
C ALA A 257 -1.57 22.56 -0.91
N LEU A 258 -0.49 21.77 -1.05
CA LEU A 258 0.37 21.81 -2.25
C LEU A 258 -0.40 21.37 -3.48
N ILE A 259 -1.09 20.24 -3.41
CA ILE A 259 -1.87 19.69 -4.52
C ILE A 259 -2.99 20.67 -4.93
N GLU A 260 -3.73 21.23 -3.97
CA GLU A 260 -4.83 22.16 -4.22
C GLU A 260 -4.37 23.47 -4.90
N ARG A 261 -3.13 23.91 -4.61
CA ARG A 261 -2.55 25.15 -5.19
C ARG A 261 -1.89 24.93 -6.54
N THR A 262 -1.58 23.68 -6.92
CA THR A 262 -0.86 23.36 -8.16
C THR A 262 -1.86 22.98 -9.23
N PRO A 263 -2.06 23.82 -10.29
CA PRO A 263 -2.86 23.43 -11.47
C PRO A 263 -2.36 22.10 -12.04
N GLY A 264 -3.23 21.29 -12.59
CA GLY A 264 -2.89 19.95 -13.08
C GLY A 264 -2.87 18.88 -11.96
N LEU A 265 -2.18 19.10 -10.84
CA LEU A 265 -2.26 18.19 -9.70
C LEU A 265 -3.65 18.21 -9.06
N ARG A 266 -4.24 19.38 -8.92
CA ARG A 266 -5.61 19.56 -8.42
C ARG A 266 -6.63 18.86 -9.32
N GLU A 267 -6.48 18.98 -10.63
CA GLU A 267 -7.38 18.35 -11.61
C GLU A 267 -7.22 16.82 -11.59
N LEU A 268 -5.99 16.33 -11.58
CA LEU A 268 -5.71 14.90 -11.42
C LEU A 268 -6.24 14.37 -10.08
N ASP A 269 -6.09 15.14 -9.00
CA ASP A 269 -6.56 14.77 -7.67
C ASP A 269 -8.08 14.66 -7.61
N SER A 270 -8.81 15.57 -8.24
CA SER A 270 -10.28 15.56 -8.29
C SER A 270 -10.87 14.56 -9.30
N TRP A 271 -10.09 14.17 -10.31
CA TRP A 271 -10.57 13.29 -11.37
C TRP A 271 -11.13 11.96 -10.85
N GLY A 272 -12.33 11.60 -11.31
CA GLY A 272 -13.00 10.34 -10.94
C GLY A 272 -13.67 10.31 -9.57
N ARG A 273 -13.59 11.40 -8.77
CA ARG A 273 -14.36 11.53 -7.53
C ARG A 273 -15.80 11.95 -7.82
N PRO A 274 -16.77 11.53 -6.99
CA PRO A 274 -18.12 12.08 -7.02
C PRO A 274 -18.13 13.60 -6.74
N SER A 275 -18.97 14.33 -7.44
CA SER A 275 -19.22 15.76 -7.24
C SER A 275 -19.86 16.07 -5.88
#